data_9cfd70f925bb0673912062e0ae766678
#
_entry.id   9cfd70f925bb0673912062e0ae766678
#
_cell.length_a   1.000
_cell.length_b   1.000
_cell.length_c   1.000
_cell.angle_alpha   90.00
_cell.angle_beta   90.00
_cell.angle_gamma   90.00
#
_symmetry.space_group_name_H-M   'P 1'
#
loop_
_entity.id
_entity.type
_entity.pdbx_description
1 polymer ?
#
loop_
_entity_poly.entity_id
_entity_poly.type
_entity_poly.pdbx_seq_one_letter_code
_entity_poly.pdbx_strand_id
1 'polypeptide(L)'
;YEATSISQLAEAVGIRKASLYSHFENKQAILDALIQTTIGEYEKHSIFANADWDDPAFTKDKEHMTAEMAAQMFLGQIRYILHDPKICRARKMLTIEQFQNPQMAALQTKQNYTDVMGYFTGLVRFLIRQGRLADSDPEIMAAQLCLPISAWINLCDREPERENDVMKLIERHIRQFFDVYQVK
;
A
#
# COMPACT_ATOMS: atom_id res chain seq x y z
N TYR A 1 9.57 -13.99 -12.85
CA TYR A 1 10.42 -13.34 -13.86
C TYR A 1 11.30 -14.34 -14.60
N GLU A 2 12.05 -15.20 -13.90
CA GLU A 2 13.01 -16.14 -14.51
C GLU A 2 12.35 -17.10 -15.51
N ALA A 3 11.21 -17.66 -15.16
CA ALA A 3 10.50 -18.64 -15.98
C ALA A 3 9.83 -18.07 -17.26
N THR A 4 9.81 -16.73 -17.45
CA THR A 4 9.14 -16.10 -18.58
C THR A 4 10.15 -15.66 -19.64
N SER A 5 9.97 -16.09 -20.89
CA SER A 5 10.79 -15.65 -22.04
C SER A 5 10.23 -14.40 -22.72
N ILE A 6 11.08 -13.66 -23.45
CA ILE A 6 10.62 -12.52 -24.27
C ILE A 6 9.61 -12.96 -25.36
N SER A 7 9.74 -14.18 -25.87
CA SER A 7 8.77 -14.71 -26.82
C SER A 7 7.39 -14.89 -26.22
N GLN A 8 7.30 -15.41 -24.99
CA GLN A 8 6.06 -15.54 -24.25
C GLN A 8 5.45 -14.16 -23.91
N LEU A 9 6.30 -13.18 -23.54
CA LEU A 9 5.82 -11.80 -23.32
C LEU A 9 5.21 -11.21 -24.60
N ALA A 10 5.90 -11.34 -25.75
CA ALA A 10 5.41 -10.84 -27.02
C ALA A 10 4.08 -11.50 -27.43
N GLU A 11 3.97 -12.80 -27.25
CA GLU A 11 2.74 -13.58 -27.51
C GLU A 11 1.59 -13.12 -26.60
N ALA A 12 1.86 -12.97 -25.30
CA ALA A 12 0.85 -12.55 -24.30
C ALA A 12 0.25 -11.16 -24.57
N VAL A 13 1.03 -10.24 -25.19
CA VAL A 13 0.56 -8.89 -25.56
C VAL A 13 0.18 -8.77 -27.03
N GLY A 14 0.23 -9.87 -27.80
CA GLY A 14 -0.21 -9.90 -29.19
C GLY A 14 0.70 -9.16 -30.19
N ILE A 15 2.01 -9.01 -29.87
CA ILE A 15 2.98 -8.35 -30.76
C ILE A 15 4.09 -9.31 -31.20
N ARG A 16 4.85 -8.92 -32.22
CA ARG A 16 6.01 -9.70 -32.67
C ARG A 16 7.19 -9.48 -31.70
N LYS A 17 7.98 -10.53 -31.46
CA LYS A 17 9.23 -10.47 -30.68
C LYS A 17 10.16 -9.33 -31.14
N ALA A 18 10.28 -9.12 -32.47
CA ALA A 18 11.07 -8.03 -33.03
C ALA A 18 10.58 -6.64 -32.58
N SER A 19 9.27 -6.46 -32.39
CA SER A 19 8.71 -5.20 -31.88
C SER A 19 9.09 -4.95 -30.42
N LEU A 20 9.23 -5.98 -29.59
CA LEU A 20 9.76 -5.79 -28.23
C LEU A 20 11.21 -5.36 -28.24
N TYR A 21 12.05 -5.96 -29.10
CA TYR A 21 13.46 -5.60 -29.21
C TYR A 21 13.70 -4.21 -29.84
N SER A 22 12.73 -3.64 -30.58
CA SER A 22 12.85 -2.24 -31.05
C SER A 22 12.68 -1.21 -29.93
N HIS A 23 12.09 -1.61 -28.78
CA HIS A 23 11.86 -0.73 -27.62
C HIS A 23 12.74 -1.07 -26.42
N PHE A 24 13.14 -2.33 -26.27
CA PHE A 24 13.88 -2.83 -25.11
C PHE A 24 15.06 -3.69 -25.57
N GLU A 25 16.25 -3.38 -25.09
CA GLU A 25 17.46 -4.12 -25.45
C GLU A 25 17.46 -5.59 -25.00
N ASN A 26 16.80 -5.85 -23.84
CA ASN A 26 16.76 -7.18 -23.23
C ASN A 26 15.58 -7.30 -22.25
N LYS A 27 15.42 -8.48 -21.68
CA LYS A 27 14.35 -8.78 -20.71
C LYS A 27 14.47 -7.93 -19.44
N GLN A 28 15.68 -7.61 -19.00
CA GLN A 28 15.92 -6.75 -17.84
C GLN A 28 15.40 -5.33 -18.08
N ALA A 29 15.65 -4.75 -19.25
CA ALA A 29 15.14 -3.44 -19.62
C ALA A 29 13.60 -3.36 -19.58
N ILE A 30 12.90 -4.45 -19.94
CA ILE A 30 11.44 -4.54 -19.80
C ILE A 30 11.04 -4.52 -18.32
N LEU A 31 11.75 -5.28 -17.48
CA LEU A 31 11.48 -5.33 -16.05
C LEU A 31 11.74 -3.96 -15.39
N ASP A 32 12.84 -3.31 -15.72
CA ASP A 32 13.20 -2.00 -15.18
C ASP A 32 12.15 -0.94 -15.56
N ALA A 33 11.67 -0.94 -16.79
CA ALA A 33 10.59 -0.06 -17.24
C ALA A 33 9.28 -0.33 -16.49
N LEU A 34 8.95 -1.60 -16.23
CA LEU A 34 7.78 -2.00 -15.45
C LEU A 34 7.91 -1.54 -14.00
N ILE A 35 9.08 -1.69 -13.38
CA ILE A 35 9.35 -1.22 -12.02
C ILE A 35 9.19 0.31 -11.95
N GLN A 36 9.80 1.06 -12.88
CA GLN A 36 9.69 2.52 -12.91
C GLN A 36 8.24 2.98 -13.10
N THR A 37 7.48 2.32 -13.96
CA THR A 37 6.05 2.60 -14.14
C THR A 37 5.28 2.34 -12.84
N THR A 38 5.56 1.23 -12.16
CA THR A 38 4.92 0.86 -10.89
C THR A 38 5.24 1.87 -9.78
N ILE A 39 6.50 2.34 -9.70
CA ILE A 39 6.92 3.39 -8.77
C ILE A 39 6.15 4.68 -9.04
N GLY A 40 6.12 5.14 -10.30
CA GLY A 40 5.44 6.38 -10.68
C GLY A 40 3.92 6.34 -10.42
N GLU A 41 3.27 5.22 -10.69
CA GLU A 41 1.84 5.04 -10.37
C GLU A 41 1.61 5.03 -8.85
N TYR A 42 2.46 4.38 -8.08
CA TYR A 42 2.40 4.38 -6.62
C TYR A 42 2.59 5.80 -6.05
N GLU A 43 3.63 6.49 -6.44
CA GLU A 43 3.93 7.85 -5.94
C GLU A 43 2.81 8.85 -6.28
N LYS A 44 2.17 8.67 -7.45
CA LYS A 44 1.08 9.54 -7.89
C LYS A 44 -0.23 9.31 -7.14
N HIS A 45 -0.53 8.07 -6.77
CA HIS A 45 -1.86 7.69 -6.27
C HIS A 45 -1.89 7.24 -4.81
N SER A 46 -0.72 6.97 -4.20
CA SER A 46 -0.67 6.52 -2.81
C SER A 46 -0.82 7.68 -1.83
N ILE A 47 -1.79 7.56 -0.93
CA ILE A 47 -1.92 8.47 0.21
C ILE A 47 -0.75 8.36 1.19
N PHE A 48 -0.04 7.23 1.16
CA PHE A 48 1.07 6.95 2.08
C PHE A 48 2.38 7.60 1.63
N ALA A 49 2.63 7.68 0.32
CA ALA A 49 3.89 8.17 -0.23
C ALA A 49 4.07 9.69 -0.11
N ASN A 50 2.97 10.46 -0.02
CA ASN A 50 2.97 11.91 -0.12
C ASN A 50 2.41 12.62 1.12
N ALA A 51 2.40 11.94 2.27
CA ALA A 51 1.89 12.52 3.51
C ALA A 51 2.91 13.49 4.13
N ASP A 52 2.55 14.75 4.24
CA ASP A 52 3.30 15.76 5.01
C ASP A 52 2.44 16.21 6.21
N TRP A 53 2.69 15.61 7.36
CA TRP A 53 1.97 15.87 8.60
C TRP A 53 2.35 17.19 9.28
N ASP A 54 3.37 17.88 8.79
CA ASP A 54 3.79 19.19 9.26
C ASP A 54 3.27 20.33 8.34
N ASP A 55 2.72 19.96 7.16
CA ASP A 55 2.03 20.92 6.28
C ASP A 55 0.59 21.18 6.78
N PRO A 56 0.27 22.43 7.16
CA PRO A 56 -1.09 22.82 7.55
C PRO A 56 -2.13 22.59 6.45
N ALA A 57 -1.76 22.69 5.18
CA ALA A 57 -2.67 22.43 4.07
C ALA A 57 -3.05 20.92 3.99
N PHE A 58 -2.09 20.03 4.28
CA PHE A 58 -2.33 18.61 4.34
C PHE A 58 -3.16 18.18 5.56
N THR A 59 -2.95 18.84 6.72
CA THR A 59 -3.59 18.45 7.98
C THR A 59 -4.95 19.07 8.23
N LYS A 60 -5.28 20.22 7.59
CA LYS A 60 -6.51 20.98 7.78
C LYS A 60 -7.78 20.13 7.69
N ASP A 61 -7.91 19.32 6.66
CA ASP A 61 -9.10 18.47 6.45
C ASP A 61 -9.19 17.31 7.44
N LYS A 62 -8.11 17.07 8.21
CA LYS A 62 -8.00 15.98 9.18
C LYS A 62 -8.24 16.41 10.62
N GLU A 63 -8.31 17.72 10.89
CA GLU A 63 -8.56 18.27 12.22
C GLU A 63 -9.89 17.76 12.83
N HIS A 64 -10.89 17.51 12.00
CA HIS A 64 -12.21 17.04 12.42
C HIS A 64 -12.47 15.56 12.07
N MET A 65 -11.42 14.80 11.68
CA MET A 65 -11.56 13.40 11.31
C MET A 65 -12.02 12.56 12.51
N THR A 66 -13.20 11.97 12.43
CA THR A 66 -13.71 11.03 13.42
C THR A 66 -13.15 9.62 13.17
N ALA A 67 -13.26 8.72 14.18
CA ALA A 67 -12.92 7.30 14.01
C ALA A 67 -13.70 6.66 12.84
N GLU A 68 -14.98 7.05 12.68
CA GLU A 68 -15.84 6.59 11.59
C GLU A 68 -15.31 7.06 10.22
N MET A 69 -14.99 8.33 10.10
CA MET A 69 -14.42 8.90 8.86
C MET A 69 -13.09 8.26 8.51
N ALA A 70 -12.23 8.03 9.50
CA ALA A 70 -10.95 7.34 9.32
C ALA A 70 -11.18 5.90 8.83
N ALA A 71 -12.10 5.15 9.47
CA ALA A 71 -12.43 3.79 9.07
C ALA A 71 -12.93 3.74 7.62
N GLN A 72 -13.86 4.61 7.22
CA GLN A 72 -14.38 4.65 5.85
C GLN A 72 -13.30 5.01 4.82
N MET A 73 -12.44 5.97 5.13
CA MET A 73 -11.31 6.35 4.27
C MET A 73 -10.36 5.17 4.06
N PHE A 74 -9.96 4.49 5.13
CA PHE A 74 -9.04 3.34 5.04
C PHE A 74 -9.69 2.15 4.33
N LEU A 75 -10.96 1.84 4.60
CA LEU A 75 -11.69 0.79 3.88
C LEU A 75 -11.79 1.10 2.38
N GLY A 76 -12.01 2.36 2.02
CA GLY A 76 -12.00 2.81 0.61
C GLY A 76 -10.63 2.58 -0.05
N GLN A 77 -9.54 2.94 0.63
CA GLN A 77 -8.18 2.72 0.15
C GLN A 77 -7.85 1.22 0.00
N ILE A 78 -8.29 0.39 0.94
CA ILE A 78 -8.07 -1.06 0.87
C ILE A 78 -8.82 -1.67 -0.31
N ARG A 79 -10.08 -1.27 -0.55
CA ARG A 79 -10.82 -1.71 -1.75
C ARG A 79 -10.10 -1.31 -3.02
N TYR A 80 -9.58 -0.08 -3.10
CA TYR A 80 -8.78 0.36 -4.24
C TYR A 80 -7.54 -0.54 -4.44
N ILE A 81 -6.79 -0.82 -3.38
CA ILE A 81 -5.61 -1.69 -3.42
C ILE A 81 -5.96 -3.12 -3.89
N LEU A 82 -7.10 -3.65 -3.47
CA LEU A 82 -7.52 -5.01 -3.80
C LEU A 82 -8.10 -5.13 -5.23
N HIS A 83 -8.78 -4.08 -5.72
CA HIS A 83 -9.58 -4.19 -6.94
C HIS A 83 -9.05 -3.38 -8.14
N ASP A 84 -8.20 -2.35 -7.94
CA ASP A 84 -7.57 -1.71 -9.10
C ASP A 84 -6.68 -2.70 -9.84
N PRO A 85 -6.93 -2.97 -11.15
CA PRO A 85 -6.23 -4.04 -11.86
C PRO A 85 -4.72 -3.81 -11.99
N LYS A 86 -4.26 -2.55 -12.02
CA LYS A 86 -2.83 -2.23 -12.11
C LYS A 86 -2.15 -2.41 -10.76
N ILE A 87 -2.74 -1.84 -9.70
CA ILE A 87 -2.21 -1.91 -8.35
C ILE A 87 -2.18 -3.34 -7.83
N CYS A 88 -3.28 -4.09 -8.00
CA CYS A 88 -3.37 -5.49 -7.58
C CYS A 88 -2.29 -6.36 -8.27
N ARG A 89 -2.11 -6.21 -9.59
CA ARG A 89 -1.07 -6.97 -10.33
C ARG A 89 0.34 -6.58 -9.90
N ALA A 90 0.62 -5.28 -9.77
CA ALA A 90 1.92 -4.78 -9.33
C ALA A 90 2.28 -5.30 -7.94
N ARG A 91 1.36 -5.22 -6.98
CA ARG A 91 1.54 -5.70 -5.61
C ARG A 91 1.81 -7.21 -5.55
N LYS A 92 1.03 -8.02 -6.30
CA LYS A 92 1.24 -9.48 -6.38
C LYS A 92 2.59 -9.80 -7.01
N MET A 93 2.99 -9.09 -8.07
CA MET A 93 4.30 -9.25 -8.69
C MET A 93 5.43 -8.96 -7.69
N LEU A 94 5.37 -7.83 -6.96
CA LEU A 94 6.35 -7.50 -5.94
C LEU A 94 6.43 -8.58 -4.84
N THR A 95 5.28 -9.08 -4.39
CA THR A 95 5.21 -10.15 -3.38
C THR A 95 5.86 -11.45 -3.85
N ILE A 96 5.74 -11.80 -5.12
CA ILE A 96 6.34 -13.02 -5.69
C ILE A 96 7.85 -12.84 -5.88
N GLU A 97 8.29 -11.72 -6.42
CA GLU A 97 9.66 -11.51 -6.88
C GLU A 97 10.61 -10.96 -5.80
N GLN A 98 10.12 -10.51 -4.66
CA GLN A 98 10.92 -9.88 -3.60
C GLN A 98 12.09 -10.73 -3.09
N PHE A 99 11.97 -12.06 -3.14
CA PHE A 99 13.01 -12.96 -2.64
C PHE A 99 14.12 -13.26 -3.67
N GLN A 100 13.92 -12.87 -4.92
CA GLN A 100 14.86 -13.13 -6.02
C GLN A 100 15.42 -11.85 -6.65
N ASN A 101 14.75 -10.71 -6.42
CA ASN A 101 15.14 -9.43 -7.01
C ASN A 101 15.27 -8.36 -5.93
N PRO A 102 16.51 -7.86 -5.66
CA PRO A 102 16.75 -6.84 -4.62
C PRO A 102 16.00 -5.52 -4.85
N GLN A 103 15.77 -5.09 -6.10
CA GLN A 103 15.02 -3.89 -6.41
C GLN A 103 13.54 -4.06 -6.04
N MET A 104 12.97 -5.24 -6.34
CA MET A 104 11.61 -5.59 -5.95
C MET A 104 11.47 -5.70 -4.43
N ALA A 105 12.47 -6.27 -3.75
CA ALA A 105 12.49 -6.33 -2.29
C ALA A 105 12.49 -4.93 -1.65
N ALA A 106 13.34 -4.02 -2.17
CA ALA A 106 13.42 -2.64 -1.70
C ALA A 106 12.10 -1.89 -1.92
N LEU A 107 11.48 -2.06 -3.10
CA LEU A 107 10.19 -1.44 -3.42
C LEU A 107 9.06 -2.02 -2.54
N GLN A 108 9.04 -3.33 -2.31
CA GLN A 108 8.10 -3.99 -1.40
C GLN A 108 8.23 -3.42 0.02
N THR A 109 9.46 -3.29 0.55
CA THR A 109 9.70 -2.70 1.86
C THR A 109 9.25 -1.25 1.91
N LYS A 110 9.59 -0.44 0.90
CA LYS A 110 9.16 0.96 0.83
C LYS A 110 7.63 1.07 0.88
N GLN A 111 6.93 0.41 -0.04
CA GLN A 111 5.48 0.58 -0.23
C GLN A 111 4.63 -0.05 0.89
N ASN A 112 5.04 -1.18 1.45
CA ASN A 112 4.22 -1.93 2.39
C ASN A 112 4.69 -1.84 3.85
N TYR A 113 5.81 -1.18 4.12
CA TYR A 113 6.30 -0.97 5.47
C TYR A 113 6.68 0.49 5.71
N THR A 114 7.71 1.02 5.02
CA THR A 114 8.28 2.33 5.36
C THR A 114 7.27 3.48 5.18
N ASP A 115 6.62 3.56 4.01
CA ASP A 115 5.65 4.63 3.73
C ASP A 115 4.39 4.48 4.57
N VAL A 116 3.91 3.24 4.76
CA VAL A 116 2.74 2.95 5.59
C VAL A 116 3.02 3.30 7.05
N MET A 117 4.14 2.85 7.61
CA MET A 117 4.53 3.21 8.99
C MET A 117 4.73 4.72 9.15
N GLY A 118 5.38 5.38 8.20
CA GLY A 118 5.56 6.84 8.22
C GLY A 118 4.24 7.58 8.25
N TYR A 119 3.31 7.20 7.38
CA TYR A 119 1.96 7.78 7.34
C TYR A 119 1.22 7.63 8.67
N PHE A 120 1.13 6.41 9.18
CA PHE A 120 0.37 6.15 10.42
C PHE A 120 1.05 6.70 11.66
N THR A 121 2.39 6.72 11.73
CA THR A 121 3.12 7.39 12.81
C THR A 121 2.85 8.89 12.81
N GLY A 122 2.85 9.52 11.63
CA GLY A 122 2.49 10.94 11.49
C GLY A 122 1.05 11.22 11.88
N LEU A 123 0.09 10.38 11.45
CA LEU A 123 -1.31 10.47 11.86
C LEU A 123 -1.46 10.40 13.39
N VAL A 124 -0.84 9.42 14.02
CA VAL A 124 -0.92 9.23 15.48
C VAL A 124 -0.31 10.43 16.21
N ARG A 125 0.88 10.90 15.80
CA ARG A 125 1.49 12.11 16.38
C ARG A 125 0.59 13.33 16.23
N PHE A 126 -0.02 13.50 15.07
CA PHE A 126 -0.98 14.58 14.83
C PHE A 126 -2.18 14.50 15.77
N LEU A 127 -2.79 13.33 15.93
CA LEU A 127 -3.94 13.12 16.82
C LEU A 127 -3.59 13.26 18.31
N ILE A 128 -2.38 12.88 18.73
CA ILE A 128 -1.86 13.14 20.09
C ILE A 128 -1.70 14.65 20.32
N ARG A 129 -1.08 15.37 19.38
CA ARG A 129 -0.94 16.86 19.47
C ARG A 129 -2.29 17.56 19.56
N GLN A 130 -3.34 17.03 18.94
CA GLN A 130 -4.71 17.54 19.03
C GLN A 130 -5.44 17.14 20.33
N GLY A 131 -4.80 16.40 21.23
CA GLY A 131 -5.42 15.90 22.47
C GLY A 131 -6.52 14.86 22.23
N ARG A 132 -6.53 14.21 21.06
CA ARG A 132 -7.56 13.24 20.68
C ARG A 132 -7.17 11.79 20.99
N LEU A 133 -5.89 11.50 20.99
CA LEU A 133 -5.34 10.23 21.44
C LEU A 133 -4.48 10.44 22.69
N ALA A 134 -4.46 9.45 23.55
CA ALA A 134 -3.61 9.41 24.74
C ALA A 134 -2.12 9.52 24.35
N ASP A 135 -1.34 10.22 25.16
CA ASP A 135 0.10 10.34 24.98
C ASP A 135 0.76 8.98 25.26
N SER A 136 1.26 8.37 24.20
CA SER A 136 1.92 7.07 24.22
C SER A 136 2.92 7.01 23.05
N ASP A 137 3.64 5.90 22.91
CA ASP A 137 4.59 5.70 21.82
C ASP A 137 3.89 5.68 20.45
N PRO A 138 4.06 6.71 19.60
CA PRO A 138 3.33 6.82 18.35
C PRO A 138 3.74 5.76 17.31
N GLU A 139 4.96 5.24 17.37
CA GLU A 139 5.42 4.19 16.44
C GLU A 139 4.78 2.85 16.78
N ILE A 140 4.69 2.52 18.07
CA ILE A 140 3.99 1.31 18.52
C ILE A 140 2.50 1.39 18.22
N MET A 141 1.87 2.54 18.48
CA MET A 141 0.46 2.75 18.16
C MET A 141 0.21 2.61 16.65
N ALA A 142 1.06 3.21 15.82
CA ALA A 142 0.99 3.08 14.36
C ALA A 142 1.14 1.62 13.91
N ALA A 143 2.12 0.90 14.44
CA ALA A 143 2.35 -0.51 14.14
C ALA A 143 1.13 -1.37 14.51
N GLN A 144 0.53 -1.15 15.67
CA GLN A 144 -0.69 -1.84 16.10
C GLN A 144 -1.87 -1.56 15.16
N LEU A 145 -1.99 -0.34 14.65
CA LEU A 145 -3.06 0.03 13.73
C LEU A 145 -2.86 -0.55 12.33
N CYS A 146 -1.68 -0.40 11.72
CA CYS A 146 -1.51 -0.65 10.30
C CYS A 146 -0.98 -2.06 9.95
N LEU A 147 -0.10 -2.68 10.76
CA LEU A 147 0.52 -3.96 10.38
C LEU A 147 -0.47 -5.13 10.29
N PRO A 148 -1.48 -5.27 11.18
CA PRO A 148 -2.51 -6.29 10.98
C PRO A 148 -3.28 -6.12 9.67
N ILE A 149 -3.55 -4.89 9.25
CA ILE A 149 -4.26 -4.60 7.99
C ILE A 149 -3.45 -5.10 6.79
N SER A 150 -2.13 -4.88 6.79
CA SER A 150 -1.24 -5.41 5.73
C SER A 150 -1.28 -6.93 5.64
N ALA A 151 -1.31 -7.62 6.79
CA ALA A 151 -1.45 -9.08 6.84
C ALA A 151 -2.80 -9.56 6.27
N TRP A 152 -3.88 -8.85 6.58
CA TRP A 152 -5.23 -9.17 6.07
C TRP A 152 -5.38 -8.89 4.57
N ILE A 153 -4.77 -7.84 4.02
CA ILE A 153 -4.71 -7.61 2.57
C ILE A 153 -4.01 -8.79 1.88
N ASN A 154 -2.88 -9.25 2.43
CA ASN A 154 -2.19 -10.42 1.91
C ASN A 154 -3.02 -11.72 2.03
N LEU A 155 -3.89 -11.83 3.02
CA LEU A 155 -4.84 -12.94 3.12
C LEU A 155 -5.86 -12.89 1.98
N CYS A 156 -6.45 -11.73 1.68
CA CYS A 156 -7.39 -11.57 0.56
C CYS A 156 -6.76 -11.90 -0.80
N ASP A 157 -5.44 -11.71 -0.97
CA ASP A 157 -4.77 -12.12 -2.21
C ASP A 157 -4.71 -13.63 -2.42
N ARG A 158 -4.64 -14.38 -1.31
CA ARG A 158 -4.58 -15.86 -1.34
C ARG A 158 -5.96 -16.49 -1.27
N GLU A 159 -6.89 -15.87 -0.55
CA GLU A 159 -8.23 -16.35 -0.26
C GLU A 159 -9.26 -15.22 -0.53
N PRO A 160 -9.53 -14.88 -1.82
CA PRO A 160 -10.40 -13.76 -2.18
C PRO A 160 -11.83 -13.85 -1.62
N GLU A 161 -12.32 -15.07 -1.37
CA GLU A 161 -13.62 -15.33 -0.79
C GLU A 161 -13.76 -14.79 0.65
N ARG A 162 -12.65 -14.57 1.34
CA ARG A 162 -12.63 -14.00 2.70
C ARG A 162 -12.74 -12.47 2.74
N GLU A 163 -12.69 -11.79 1.61
CA GLU A 163 -12.61 -10.33 1.58
C GLU A 163 -13.71 -9.66 2.42
N ASN A 164 -14.96 -10.09 2.29
CA ASN A 164 -16.07 -9.50 3.04
C ASN A 164 -15.89 -9.60 4.56
N ASP A 165 -15.39 -10.72 5.05
CA ASP A 165 -15.17 -10.92 6.49
C ASP A 165 -13.93 -10.16 6.96
N VAL A 166 -12.89 -10.12 6.14
CA VAL A 166 -11.68 -9.32 6.39
C VAL A 166 -12.02 -7.83 6.46
N MET A 167 -12.84 -7.30 5.55
CA MET A 167 -13.24 -5.90 5.58
C MET A 167 -14.00 -5.52 6.86
N LYS A 168 -14.90 -6.39 7.33
CA LYS A 168 -15.58 -6.21 8.63
C LYS A 168 -14.61 -6.27 9.81
N LEU A 169 -13.60 -7.15 9.72
CA LEU A 169 -12.58 -7.28 10.76
C LEU A 169 -11.71 -6.01 10.84
N ILE A 170 -11.29 -5.49 9.70
CA ILE A 170 -10.51 -4.24 9.59
C ILE A 170 -11.31 -3.06 10.17
N GLU A 171 -12.59 -2.94 9.82
CA GLU A 171 -13.44 -1.87 10.37
C GLU A 171 -13.51 -1.94 11.91
N ARG A 172 -13.76 -3.13 12.47
CA ARG A 172 -13.78 -3.32 13.94
C ARG A 172 -12.41 -3.03 14.56
N HIS A 173 -11.32 -3.43 13.91
CA HIS A 173 -9.96 -3.18 14.37
C HIS A 173 -9.65 -1.67 14.47
N ILE A 174 -10.01 -0.90 13.44
CA ILE A 174 -9.83 0.56 13.42
C ILE A 174 -10.67 1.19 14.55
N ARG A 175 -11.95 0.83 14.68
CA ARG A 175 -12.81 1.35 15.74
C ARG A 175 -12.26 1.04 17.12
N GLN A 176 -11.85 -0.21 17.36
CA GLN A 176 -11.25 -0.62 18.63
C GLN A 176 -9.97 0.14 18.96
N PHE A 177 -9.13 0.42 17.97
CA PHE A 177 -7.94 1.25 18.17
C PHE A 177 -8.30 2.63 18.73
N PHE A 178 -9.27 3.31 18.14
CA PHE A 178 -9.72 4.60 18.64
C PHE A 178 -10.38 4.48 20.02
N ASP A 179 -11.22 3.47 20.25
CA ASP A 179 -11.87 3.25 21.56
C ASP A 179 -10.86 3.05 22.70
N VAL A 180 -9.72 2.40 22.41
CA VAL A 180 -8.64 2.15 23.38
C VAL A 180 -7.81 3.40 23.65
N TYR A 181 -7.50 4.17 22.61
CA TYR A 181 -6.52 5.25 22.69
C TYR A 181 -7.13 6.65 22.72
N GLN A 182 -8.43 6.85 22.44
CA GLN A 182 -9.02 8.18 22.51
C GLN A 182 -9.02 8.73 23.94
N VAL A 183 -8.72 10.01 24.09
CA VAL A 183 -8.86 10.73 25.35
C VAL A 183 -10.35 10.89 25.65
N LYS A 184 -10.76 10.53 26.87
CA LYS A 184 -12.16 10.63 27.35
C LYS A 184 -12.43 12.02 27.89
#